data_b6627e89eb5cabb7eba9210a9679d560
#
_entry.id   b6627e89eb5cabb7eba9210a9679d560
#
_cell.length_a   1.000
_cell.length_b   1.000
_cell.length_c   1.000
_cell.angle_alpha   90.00
_cell.angle_beta   90.00
_cell.angle_gamma   90.00
#
_symmetry.space_group_name_H-M   'P 1'
#
loop_
_entity.id
_entity.type
_entity.pdbx_description
1 polymer ?
#
loop_
_entity_poly.entity_id
_entity_poly.type
_entity_poly.pdbx_seq_one_letter_code
_entity_poly.pdbx_strand_id
1 'polypeptide(L)'
;MKLNQYDASIGAFVKTLFEEKDEKYVEPLVPMLFVKNNPSQFIWQSNRDGWNHLYLYDVDGKLLKQLTKGNWEVTEVKGFDAKGENLFYTSTEESPITRNLYKLNLKKGSVARITQTPGNHYTQISSSGNTVIDNFSTVDVARSVRLIDAKSLKNKIVFNASNPVA
;
A
#
# COMPACT_ATOMS: atom_id res chain seq x y z
N MET A 1 -14.13 14.40 -10.05
CA MET A 1 -14.62 13.73 -8.81
C MET A 1 -14.42 14.67 -7.64
N LYS A 2 -15.36 14.73 -6.68
CA LYS A 2 -15.22 15.52 -5.44
C LYS A 2 -15.27 14.60 -4.24
N LEU A 3 -14.34 14.79 -3.30
CA LEU A 3 -14.40 14.15 -1.99
C LEU A 3 -15.10 15.12 -1.02
N ASN A 4 -16.27 14.72 -0.55
CA ASN A 4 -17.11 15.56 0.29
C ASN A 4 -17.17 15.00 1.72
N GLN A 5 -17.28 15.90 2.69
CA GLN A 5 -17.52 15.59 4.09
C GLN A 5 -18.99 15.87 4.41
N TYR A 6 -19.60 14.95 5.14
CA TYR A 6 -20.97 15.05 5.65
C TYR A 6 -20.99 14.82 7.16
N ASP A 7 -21.95 15.44 7.84
CA ASP A 7 -22.24 15.15 9.24
C ASP A 7 -22.91 13.77 9.33
N ALA A 8 -22.30 12.85 10.10
CA ALA A 8 -22.76 11.47 10.18
C ALA A 8 -24.08 11.30 10.97
N SER A 9 -24.47 12.29 11.79
CA SER A 9 -25.68 12.22 12.61
C SER A 9 -26.94 12.67 11.86
N ILE A 10 -26.80 13.61 10.94
CA ILE A 10 -27.95 14.24 10.24
C ILE A 10 -27.82 14.17 8.71
N GLY A 11 -26.70 13.66 8.18
CA GLY A 11 -26.45 13.56 6.75
C GLY A 11 -26.23 14.90 6.03
N ALA A 12 -26.09 16.01 6.76
CA ALA A 12 -25.88 17.32 6.16
C ALA A 12 -24.50 17.44 5.52
N PHE A 13 -24.45 18.07 4.33
CA PHE A 13 -23.20 18.44 3.69
C PHE A 13 -22.43 19.44 4.54
N VAL A 14 -21.13 19.18 4.79
CA VAL A 14 -20.25 20.08 5.55
C VAL A 14 -19.37 20.87 4.59
N LYS A 15 -18.55 20.18 3.81
CA LYS A 15 -17.62 20.81 2.85
C LYS A 15 -17.12 19.82 1.80
N THR A 16 -16.57 20.35 0.70
CA THR A 16 -15.71 19.59 -0.22
C THR A 16 -14.27 19.65 0.28
N LEU A 17 -13.65 18.50 0.51
CA LEU A 17 -12.26 18.41 0.96
C LEU A 17 -11.31 18.75 -0.18
N PHE A 18 -11.50 18.12 -1.34
CA PHE A 18 -10.76 18.45 -2.56
C PHE A 18 -11.50 17.95 -3.80
N GLU A 19 -11.02 18.37 -4.95
CA GLU A 19 -11.51 17.94 -6.26
C GLU A 19 -10.38 17.37 -7.09
N GLU A 20 -10.60 16.23 -7.75
CA GLU A 20 -9.74 15.67 -8.79
C GLU A 20 -10.43 15.80 -10.14
N LYS A 21 -9.65 16.23 -11.13
CA LYS A 21 -10.10 16.40 -12.52
C LYS A 21 -9.10 15.71 -13.43
N ASP A 22 -9.62 15.05 -14.44
CA ASP A 22 -8.89 14.50 -15.57
C ASP A 22 -9.70 14.76 -16.83
N GLU A 23 -9.04 14.87 -17.99
CA GLU A 23 -9.71 15.12 -19.27
C GLU A 23 -10.62 13.98 -19.70
N LYS A 24 -10.32 12.75 -19.27
CA LYS A 24 -11.10 11.55 -19.61
C LYS A 24 -12.07 11.20 -18.48
N TYR A 25 -11.55 10.74 -17.35
CA TYR A 25 -12.35 10.42 -16.16
C TYR A 25 -11.47 10.32 -14.92
N VAL A 26 -12.09 10.45 -13.75
CA VAL A 26 -11.48 10.15 -12.45
C VAL A 26 -12.30 9.08 -11.76
N GLU A 27 -11.66 7.96 -11.45
CA GLU A 27 -12.26 6.86 -10.72
C GLU A 27 -11.50 6.63 -9.41
N PRO A 28 -12.16 6.77 -8.24
CA PRO A 28 -11.53 6.43 -6.97
C PRO A 28 -11.38 4.91 -6.88
N LEU A 29 -10.15 4.42 -6.82
CA LEU A 29 -9.84 2.99 -6.81
C LEU A 29 -10.21 2.32 -5.49
N VAL A 30 -10.01 3.02 -4.38
CA VAL A 30 -10.25 2.52 -3.03
C VAL A 30 -10.70 3.65 -2.10
N PRO A 31 -11.39 3.35 -1.00
CA PRO A 31 -11.71 4.33 0.04
C PRO A 31 -10.46 4.98 0.64
N MET A 32 -10.62 6.20 1.20
CA MET A 32 -9.56 6.81 2.00
C MET A 32 -9.23 5.93 3.20
N LEU A 33 -7.94 5.91 3.59
CA LEU A 33 -7.45 5.16 4.74
C LEU A 33 -6.89 6.13 5.78
N PHE A 34 -7.56 6.28 6.93
CA PHE A 34 -7.05 7.10 8.02
C PHE A 34 -5.73 6.54 8.57
N VAL A 35 -4.78 7.45 8.86
CA VAL A 35 -3.50 7.07 9.43
C VAL A 35 -3.72 6.54 10.84
N LYS A 36 -3.23 5.33 11.10
CA LYS A 36 -3.37 4.68 12.41
C LYS A 36 -2.73 5.53 13.49
N ASN A 37 -3.44 5.75 14.59
CA ASN A 37 -3.07 6.61 15.73
C ASN A 37 -2.90 8.10 15.37
N ASN A 38 -3.33 8.52 14.17
CA ASN A 38 -3.38 9.93 13.77
C ASN A 38 -4.63 10.20 12.92
N PRO A 39 -5.81 10.34 13.53
CA PRO A 39 -7.08 10.50 12.83
C PRO A 39 -7.21 11.86 12.12
N SER A 40 -6.25 12.78 12.28
CA SER A 40 -6.22 14.05 11.56
C SER A 40 -5.61 13.95 10.16
N GLN A 41 -5.18 12.74 9.75
CA GLN A 41 -4.56 12.50 8.45
C GLN A 41 -5.12 11.22 7.81
N PHE A 42 -5.13 11.20 6.48
CA PHE A 42 -5.51 10.01 5.70
C PHE A 42 -4.65 9.83 4.45
N ILE A 43 -4.56 8.59 4.01
CA ILE A 43 -3.94 8.20 2.74
C ILE A 43 -5.02 8.18 1.66
N TRP A 44 -4.74 8.78 0.54
CA TRP A 44 -5.53 8.74 -0.68
C TRP A 44 -4.74 8.12 -1.82
N GLN A 45 -5.38 7.27 -2.63
CA GLN A 45 -4.80 6.73 -3.86
C GLN A 45 -5.36 7.49 -5.05
N SER A 46 -4.47 7.85 -5.99
CA SER A 46 -4.85 8.63 -7.15
C SER A 46 -3.90 8.40 -8.32
N ASN A 47 -4.48 8.42 -9.53
CA ASN A 47 -3.75 8.32 -10.81
C ASN A 47 -3.39 9.71 -11.39
N ARG A 48 -3.47 10.78 -10.61
CA ARG A 48 -3.34 12.17 -11.08
C ARG A 48 -2.03 12.52 -11.78
N ASP A 49 -0.99 11.71 -11.59
CA ASP A 49 0.31 11.85 -12.26
C ASP A 49 0.58 10.76 -13.31
N GLY A 50 -0.49 10.05 -13.74
CA GLY A 50 -0.45 9.01 -14.75
C GLY A 50 -0.29 7.58 -14.22
N TRP A 51 0.00 7.43 -12.92
CA TRP A 51 0.18 6.15 -12.23
C TRP A 51 -0.52 6.17 -10.88
N ASN A 52 -0.98 5.00 -10.40
CA ASN A 52 -1.62 4.91 -9.10
C ASN A 52 -0.60 5.06 -7.96
N HIS A 53 -0.66 6.22 -7.28
CA HIS A 53 0.24 6.56 -6.18
C HIS A 53 -0.48 6.95 -4.91
N LEU A 54 0.29 7.00 -3.80
CA LEU A 54 -0.19 7.33 -2.46
C LEU A 54 0.08 8.80 -2.15
N TYR A 55 -0.94 9.45 -1.61
CA TYR A 55 -0.92 10.85 -1.20
C TYR A 55 -1.40 10.97 0.25
N LEU A 56 -0.71 11.76 1.06
CA LEU A 56 -1.08 12.07 2.42
C LEU A 56 -1.83 13.39 2.46
N TYR A 57 -3.02 13.36 3.04
CA TYR A 57 -3.87 14.52 3.27
C TYR A 57 -4.14 14.73 4.76
N ASP A 58 -4.45 15.97 5.15
CA ASP A 58 -5.13 16.22 6.42
C ASP A 58 -6.66 16.11 6.25
N VAL A 59 -7.37 16.10 7.38
CA VAL A 59 -8.85 16.00 7.38
C VAL A 59 -9.55 17.24 6.85
N ASP A 60 -8.83 18.33 6.61
CA ASP A 60 -9.34 19.53 5.98
C ASP A 60 -9.22 19.48 4.44
N GLY A 61 -8.61 18.42 3.91
CA GLY A 61 -8.46 18.18 2.47
C GLY A 61 -7.21 18.82 1.88
N LYS A 62 -6.27 19.28 2.73
CA LYS A 62 -4.99 19.80 2.26
C LYS A 62 -4.04 18.66 1.96
N LEU A 63 -3.49 18.64 0.74
CA LEU A 63 -2.41 17.74 0.38
C LEU A 63 -1.15 18.09 1.19
N LEU A 64 -0.69 17.15 2.02
CA LEU A 64 0.52 17.31 2.83
C LEU A 64 1.76 16.81 2.08
N LYS A 65 1.63 15.64 1.40
CA LYS A 65 2.77 15.01 0.73
C LYS A 65 2.32 13.97 -0.29
N GLN A 66 3.01 13.87 -1.43
CA GLN A 66 3.02 12.66 -2.25
C GLN A 66 3.98 11.64 -1.62
N LEU A 67 3.50 10.44 -1.34
CA LEU A 67 4.25 9.42 -0.60
C LEU A 67 5.02 8.47 -1.53
N THR A 68 4.46 8.20 -2.70
CA THR A 68 5.07 7.33 -3.72
C THR A 68 5.06 8.02 -5.07
N LYS A 69 6.08 7.75 -5.91
CA LYS A 69 6.23 8.38 -7.22
C LYS A 69 7.06 7.50 -8.15
N GLY A 70 6.76 7.51 -9.44
CA GLY A 70 7.52 6.79 -10.47
C GLY A 70 6.63 6.30 -11.61
N ASN A 71 7.23 5.61 -12.59
CA ASN A 71 6.51 5.01 -13.71
C ASN A 71 6.04 3.58 -13.35
N TRP A 72 5.33 3.45 -12.25
CA TRP A 72 4.85 2.20 -11.69
C TRP A 72 3.64 2.45 -10.78
N GLU A 73 2.95 1.42 -10.37
CA GLU A 73 1.71 1.52 -9.62
C GLU A 73 1.79 0.90 -8.24
N VAL A 74 1.19 1.55 -7.26
CA VAL A 74 0.74 0.91 -6.03
C VAL A 74 -0.48 0.05 -6.36
N THR A 75 -0.38 -1.25 -6.12
CA THR A 75 -1.46 -2.19 -6.42
C THR A 75 -2.37 -2.45 -5.24
N GLU A 76 -1.85 -2.33 -4.00
CA GLU A 76 -2.65 -2.52 -2.79
C GLU A 76 -1.96 -1.88 -1.58
N VAL A 77 -2.73 -1.26 -0.70
CA VAL A 77 -2.27 -0.82 0.62
C VAL A 77 -2.62 -1.91 1.64
N LYS A 78 -1.62 -2.44 2.33
CA LYS A 78 -1.76 -3.52 3.31
C LYS A 78 -2.08 -3.02 4.72
N GLY A 79 -1.91 -1.74 4.99
CA GLY A 79 -2.15 -1.12 6.29
C GLY A 79 -0.89 -0.64 7.00
N PHE A 80 -1.00 -0.39 8.30
CA PHE A 80 0.06 0.20 9.12
C PHE A 80 0.63 -0.80 10.13
N ASP A 81 1.83 -0.51 10.62
CA ASP A 81 2.35 -1.14 11.83
C ASP A 81 1.55 -0.73 13.09
N ALA A 82 1.89 -1.31 14.26
CA ALA A 82 1.18 -1.02 15.50
C ALA A 82 1.22 0.45 15.90
N LYS A 83 2.29 1.15 15.57
CA LYS A 83 2.50 2.57 15.92
C LYS A 83 1.90 3.54 14.91
N GLY A 84 1.54 3.08 13.71
CA GLY A 84 1.12 3.95 12.62
C GLY A 84 2.26 4.75 11.98
N GLU A 85 3.52 4.38 12.26
CA GLU A 85 4.69 5.05 11.72
C GLU A 85 5.06 4.57 10.32
N ASN A 86 4.76 3.31 10.03
CA ASN A 86 5.08 2.67 8.76
C ASN A 86 3.81 2.18 8.07
N LEU A 87 3.70 2.50 6.77
CA LEU A 87 2.69 2.01 5.86
C LEU A 87 3.27 0.90 5.01
N PHE A 88 2.52 -0.18 4.85
CA PHE A 88 2.89 -1.28 3.96
C PHE A 88 2.02 -1.26 2.72
N TYR A 89 2.63 -1.46 1.56
CA TYR A 89 1.95 -1.50 0.28
C TYR A 89 2.63 -2.46 -0.69
N THR A 90 1.91 -2.93 -1.68
CA THR A 90 2.46 -3.67 -2.81
C THR A 90 2.50 -2.78 -4.05
N SER A 91 3.50 -2.98 -4.89
CA SER A 91 3.66 -2.21 -6.13
C SER A 91 4.35 -3.01 -7.24
N THR A 92 4.29 -2.42 -8.46
CA THR A 92 4.96 -2.89 -9.67
C THR A 92 6.32 -2.23 -9.90
N GLU A 93 6.92 -1.61 -8.88
CA GLU A 93 8.16 -0.82 -8.99
C GLU A 93 9.32 -1.59 -9.64
N GLU A 94 9.49 -2.87 -9.32
CA GLU A 94 10.56 -3.70 -9.88
C GLU A 94 10.25 -4.18 -11.31
N SER A 95 8.97 -4.47 -11.58
CA SER A 95 8.52 -4.98 -12.88
C SER A 95 7.00 -4.91 -12.99
N PRO A 96 6.43 -4.59 -14.17
CA PRO A 96 4.99 -4.55 -14.38
C PRO A 96 4.30 -5.91 -14.16
N ILE A 97 5.03 -7.02 -14.25
CA ILE A 97 4.49 -8.38 -14.08
C ILE A 97 4.73 -8.96 -12.68
N THR A 98 5.40 -8.25 -11.78
CA THR A 98 5.66 -8.71 -10.41
C THR A 98 4.99 -7.79 -9.39
N ARG A 99 4.73 -8.35 -8.21
CA ARG A 99 4.15 -7.64 -7.07
C ARG A 99 5.06 -7.84 -5.87
N ASN A 100 5.64 -6.75 -5.38
CA ASN A 100 6.54 -6.75 -4.24
C ASN A 100 5.95 -5.96 -3.08
N LEU A 101 6.26 -6.38 -1.85
CA LEU A 101 5.87 -5.67 -0.64
C LEU A 101 6.93 -4.66 -0.24
N TYR A 102 6.46 -3.45 0.06
CA TYR A 102 7.28 -2.33 0.54
C TYR A 102 6.78 -1.82 1.88
N LYS A 103 7.70 -1.27 2.66
CA LYS A 103 7.46 -0.55 3.91
C LYS A 103 7.92 0.89 3.75
N LEU A 104 6.99 1.83 3.88
CA LEU A 104 7.22 3.27 3.82
C LEU A 104 7.13 3.88 5.22
N ASN A 105 8.17 4.56 5.68
CA ASN A 105 8.09 5.36 6.90
C ASN A 105 7.44 6.71 6.57
N LEU A 106 6.29 7.00 7.16
CA LEU A 106 5.50 8.20 6.84
C LEU A 106 6.24 9.51 7.16
N LYS A 107 6.97 9.54 8.27
CA LYS A 107 7.69 10.73 8.72
C LYS A 107 8.96 10.97 7.90
N LYS A 108 9.80 9.94 7.77
CA LYS A 108 11.10 10.03 7.08
C LYS A 108 10.96 9.99 5.56
N GLY A 109 9.89 9.35 5.04
CA GLY A 109 9.72 9.08 3.61
C GLY A 109 10.65 7.99 3.08
N SER A 110 11.36 7.28 3.95
CA SER A 110 12.22 6.18 3.55
C SER A 110 11.39 4.94 3.19
N VAL A 111 11.75 4.29 2.10
CA VAL A 111 11.11 3.07 1.60
C VAL A 111 12.09 1.91 1.69
N ALA A 112 11.59 0.75 2.11
CA ALA A 112 12.35 -0.50 2.11
C ALA A 112 11.52 -1.60 1.45
N ARG A 113 12.07 -2.31 0.47
CA ARG A 113 11.46 -3.52 -0.09
C ARG A 113 11.59 -4.66 0.92
N ILE A 114 10.49 -5.32 1.24
CA ILE A 114 10.44 -6.42 2.21
C ILE A 114 10.62 -7.77 1.54
N THR A 115 9.98 -7.99 0.39
CA THR A 115 10.12 -9.22 -0.39
C THR A 115 11.36 -9.12 -1.28
N GLN A 116 12.43 -9.87 -0.95
CA GLN A 116 13.74 -9.75 -1.61
C GLN A 116 13.92 -10.69 -2.80
N THR A 117 13.13 -11.77 -2.86
CA THR A 117 13.21 -12.77 -3.94
C THR A 117 12.45 -12.27 -5.17
N PRO A 118 12.91 -12.49 -6.39
CA PRO A 118 12.09 -12.25 -7.58
C PRO A 118 10.83 -13.11 -7.60
N GLY A 119 9.70 -12.56 -8.07
CA GLY A 119 8.45 -13.30 -8.19
C GLY A 119 7.21 -12.47 -7.88
N ASN A 120 6.07 -13.15 -7.85
CA ASN A 120 4.81 -12.59 -7.40
C ASN A 120 4.56 -12.95 -5.94
N HIS A 121 4.26 -11.94 -5.12
CA HIS A 121 4.15 -12.04 -3.68
C HIS A 121 2.73 -11.69 -3.22
N TYR A 122 2.08 -12.64 -2.55
CA TYR A 122 0.83 -12.42 -1.83
C TYR A 122 1.15 -12.36 -0.33
N THR A 123 1.15 -11.16 0.21
CA THR A 123 1.63 -10.93 1.56
C THR A 123 0.50 -10.60 2.52
N GLN A 124 0.65 -11.07 3.75
CA GLN A 124 -0.15 -10.67 4.91
C GLN A 124 0.78 -10.16 6.00
N ILE A 125 0.37 -9.10 6.68
CA ILE A 125 1.19 -8.43 7.69
C ILE A 125 0.54 -8.62 9.05
N SER A 126 1.36 -8.97 10.05
CA SER A 126 0.90 -9.00 11.44
C SER A 126 0.44 -7.62 11.90
N SER A 127 -0.47 -7.56 12.86
CA SER A 127 -0.98 -6.30 13.45
C SER A 127 0.11 -5.42 14.05
N SER A 128 1.25 -6.00 14.43
CA SER A 128 2.44 -5.27 14.89
C SER A 128 3.27 -4.67 13.76
N GLY A 129 3.14 -5.16 12.52
CA GLY A 129 4.00 -4.80 11.39
C GLY A 129 5.38 -5.46 11.42
N ASN A 130 5.63 -6.39 12.35
CA ASN A 130 6.97 -7.00 12.52
C ASN A 130 7.16 -8.28 11.70
N THR A 131 6.07 -8.98 11.41
CA THR A 131 6.12 -10.27 10.72
C THR A 131 5.23 -10.23 9.49
N VAL A 132 5.73 -10.77 8.40
CA VAL A 132 5.01 -10.90 7.13
C VAL A 132 4.95 -12.39 6.78
N ILE A 133 3.75 -12.87 6.45
CA ILE A 133 3.56 -14.13 5.73
C ILE A 133 3.64 -13.78 4.25
N ASP A 134 4.60 -14.38 3.56
CA ASP A 134 4.80 -14.21 2.11
C ASP A 134 4.50 -15.54 1.42
N ASN A 135 3.46 -15.53 0.61
CA ASN A 135 3.10 -16.63 -0.28
C ASN A 135 3.49 -16.22 -1.70
N PHE A 136 4.60 -16.77 -2.19
CA PHE A 136 5.15 -16.34 -3.47
C PHE A 136 5.29 -17.49 -4.47
N SER A 137 5.35 -17.12 -5.73
CA SER A 137 5.62 -18.01 -6.86
C SER A 137 6.52 -17.34 -7.88
N THR A 138 7.26 -18.16 -8.63
CA THR A 138 8.04 -17.76 -9.81
C THR A 138 7.73 -18.71 -10.95
N VAL A 139 8.40 -18.55 -12.09
CA VAL A 139 8.32 -19.51 -13.20
C VAL A 139 8.78 -20.91 -12.78
N ASP A 140 9.82 -20.97 -11.92
CA ASP A 140 10.44 -22.24 -11.49
C ASP A 140 9.92 -22.74 -10.13
N VAL A 141 9.24 -21.87 -9.36
CA VAL A 141 8.72 -22.20 -8.03
C VAL A 141 7.20 -22.10 -8.07
N ALA A 142 6.52 -23.25 -8.04
CA ALA A 142 5.07 -23.31 -8.10
C ALA A 142 4.41 -22.55 -6.93
N ARG A 143 4.91 -22.75 -5.71
CA ARG A 143 4.47 -22.04 -4.51
C ARG A 143 5.45 -22.21 -3.36
N SER A 144 5.76 -21.12 -2.69
CA SER A 144 6.50 -21.14 -1.42
C SER A 144 5.84 -20.22 -0.41
N VAL A 145 5.77 -20.65 0.85
CA VAL A 145 5.27 -19.82 1.96
C VAL A 145 6.39 -19.60 2.95
N ARG A 146 6.62 -18.34 3.29
CA ARG A 146 7.67 -17.92 4.23
C ARG A 146 7.13 -16.97 5.29
N LEU A 147 7.82 -16.98 6.43
CA LEU A 147 7.74 -15.91 7.40
C LEU A 147 8.94 -14.99 7.22
N ILE A 148 8.69 -13.69 7.10
CA ILE A 148 9.71 -12.66 6.97
C ILE A 148 9.64 -11.75 8.19
N ASP A 149 10.78 -11.51 8.84
CA ASP A 149 10.92 -10.43 9.82
C ASP A 149 11.05 -9.10 9.07
N ALA A 150 10.08 -8.20 9.25
CA ALA A 150 9.99 -6.95 8.47
C ALA A 150 11.05 -5.90 8.85
N LYS A 151 11.88 -6.16 9.87
CA LYS A 151 12.98 -5.30 10.29
C LYS A 151 14.32 -5.80 9.76
N SER A 152 14.63 -7.07 10.02
CA SER A 152 15.90 -7.68 9.64
C SER A 152 15.91 -8.27 8.24
N LEU A 153 14.74 -8.43 7.60
CA LEU A 153 14.49 -9.10 6.31
C LEU A 153 14.87 -10.58 6.31
N LYS A 154 15.22 -11.15 7.47
CA LYS A 154 15.44 -12.59 7.61
C LYS A 154 14.14 -13.32 7.36
N ASN A 155 14.22 -14.43 6.64
CA ASN A 155 13.05 -15.23 6.33
C ASN A 155 13.27 -16.70 6.72
N LYS A 156 12.15 -17.39 6.97
CA LYS A 156 12.10 -18.84 7.22
C LYS A 156 11.03 -19.43 6.31
N ILE A 157 11.43 -20.40 5.49
CA ILE A 157 10.49 -21.18 4.68
C ILE A 157 9.65 -22.04 5.61
N VAL A 158 8.34 -21.96 5.46
CA VAL A 158 7.34 -22.76 6.19
C VAL A 158 6.85 -23.90 5.31
N PHE A 159 6.72 -23.63 4.01
CA PHE A 159 6.21 -24.59 3.04
C PHE A 159 6.79 -24.33 1.66
N ASN A 160 7.15 -25.39 0.96
CA ASN A 160 7.42 -25.39 -0.47
C ASN A 160 6.56 -26.46 -1.16
N ALA A 161 5.83 -26.07 -2.19
CA ALA A 161 5.20 -27.05 -3.06
C ALA A 161 6.27 -27.76 -3.89
N SER A 162 6.12 -29.08 -4.05
CA SER A 162 6.89 -29.82 -5.05
C SER A 162 6.47 -29.37 -6.45
N ASN A 163 7.43 -29.29 -7.37
CA ASN A 163 7.09 -29.06 -8.76
C ASN A 163 6.56 -30.38 -9.35
N PRO A 164 5.28 -30.46 -9.79
CA PRO A 164 4.70 -31.73 -10.30
C PRO A 164 5.22 -32.14 -11.67
N VAL A 165 5.98 -31.25 -12.34
CA VAL A 165 6.56 -31.49 -13.69
C VAL A 165 8.10 -31.51 -13.68
N ALA A 166 8.70 -31.59 -12.50
CA ALA A 166 10.15 -31.70 -12.34
C ALA A 166 10.60 -33.16 -12.24
#